data_c9cf7184e7115d7be9534f703d45089c
#
_entry.id   c9cf7184e7115d7be9534f703d45089c
#
_cell.length_a   1.000
_cell.length_b   1.000
_cell.length_c   1.000
_cell.angle_alpha   90.00
_cell.angle_beta   90.00
_cell.angle_gamma   90.00
#
_symmetry.space_group_name_H-M   'P 1'
#
loop_
_entity.id
_entity.type
_entity.pdbx_description
1 polymer ?
#
loop_
_entity_poly.entity_id
_entity_poly.type
_entity_poly.pdbx_seq_one_letter_code
_entity_poly.pdbx_strand_id
1 'polypeptide(L)'
;MLHPNQFQVNEAWIAFQLNDAPIQTGADGDFNCVALMDAASCFILTSSLIPTSGADPSKLESRRLLKKAQAHKRAMPKTLFIPSEQTANNLALEAERQKVNVVRVPEDELLIFIEDAREGFKERFSGGNVR
;
A
#
# COMPACT_ATOMS: atom_id res chain seq x y z
N MET A 1 3.01 -19.22 -6.83
CA MET A 1 2.20 -18.01 -7.01
C MET A 1 1.42 -17.71 -5.75
N LEU A 2 1.38 -16.44 -5.34
CA LEU A 2 0.67 -16.04 -4.12
C LEU A 2 -0.84 -15.95 -4.37
N HIS A 3 -1.62 -16.25 -3.34
CA HIS A 3 -3.08 -16.21 -3.41
C HIS A 3 -3.64 -15.86 -2.02
N PRO A 4 -4.74 -15.08 -1.93
CA PRO A 4 -5.31 -14.73 -0.63
C PRO A 4 -5.61 -15.92 0.27
N ASN A 5 -6.00 -17.05 -0.29
CA ASN A 5 -6.33 -18.26 0.48
C ASN A 5 -5.14 -18.86 1.24
N GLN A 6 -3.93 -18.43 0.93
CA GLN A 6 -2.73 -18.92 1.60
C GLN A 6 -2.51 -18.25 2.96
N PHE A 7 -3.25 -17.18 3.26
CA PHE A 7 -3.00 -16.39 4.45
C PHE A 7 -4.20 -16.36 5.38
N GLN A 8 -3.91 -16.21 6.65
CA GLN A 8 -4.92 -15.90 7.65
C GLN A 8 -5.03 -14.38 7.77
N VAL A 9 -6.16 -13.91 8.29
CA VAL A 9 -6.36 -12.47 8.51
C VAL A 9 -5.23 -11.93 9.39
N ASN A 10 -4.65 -10.84 8.96
CA ASN A 10 -3.52 -10.14 9.60
C ASN A 10 -2.20 -10.92 9.63
N GLU A 11 -2.10 -12.02 8.92
CA GLU A 11 -0.82 -12.74 8.81
C GLU A 11 0.17 -11.99 7.92
N ALA A 12 -0.32 -11.43 6.81
CA ALA A 12 0.50 -10.68 5.87
C ALA A 12 -0.23 -9.44 5.39
N TRP A 13 0.53 -8.37 5.18
CA TRP A 13 0.02 -7.15 4.57
C TRP A 13 0.71 -6.94 3.23
N ILE A 14 0.08 -6.15 2.36
CA ILE A 14 0.65 -5.76 1.07
C ILE A 14 0.66 -4.24 1.01
N ALA A 15 1.83 -3.67 0.74
CA ALA A 15 1.97 -2.23 0.49
C ALA A 15 2.02 -2.02 -1.01
N PHE A 16 1.17 -1.15 -1.56
CA PHE A 16 1.12 -0.95 -2.99
C PHE A 16 0.55 0.43 -3.33
N GLN A 17 0.82 0.86 -4.57
CA GLN A 17 0.29 2.12 -5.07
C GLN A 17 -1.08 1.87 -5.72
N LEU A 18 -2.09 2.63 -5.30
CA LEU A 18 -3.44 2.50 -5.82
C LEU A 18 -3.63 3.14 -7.19
N ASN A 19 -3.00 4.28 -7.41
CA ASN A 19 -3.20 5.05 -8.66
C ASN A 19 -2.24 4.63 -9.76
N ASP A 20 -2.71 4.64 -11.00
CA ASP A 20 -1.88 4.37 -12.17
C ASP A 20 -1.12 5.61 -12.60
N ALA A 21 -1.77 6.76 -12.54
CA ALA A 21 -1.19 8.04 -12.91
C ALA A 21 -1.22 8.97 -11.71
N PRO A 22 -0.27 9.91 -11.57
CA PRO A 22 -0.24 10.81 -10.43
C PRO A 22 -1.55 11.56 -10.24
N ILE A 23 -1.94 11.74 -8.98
CA ILE A 23 -3.11 12.53 -8.63
C ILE A 23 -2.69 13.99 -8.64
N GLN A 24 -3.31 14.76 -9.53
CA GLN A 24 -2.95 16.16 -9.73
C GLN A 24 -3.79 17.05 -8.82
N THR A 25 -3.13 17.89 -8.05
CA THR A 25 -3.82 18.82 -7.14
C THR A 25 -3.75 20.27 -7.60
N GLY A 26 -2.87 20.56 -8.54
CA GLY A 26 -2.70 21.93 -9.04
C GLY A 26 -1.89 22.83 -8.11
N ALA A 27 -2.27 22.91 -6.84
CA ALA A 27 -1.61 23.81 -5.90
C ALA A 27 -0.40 23.18 -5.21
N ASP A 28 -0.54 21.92 -4.81
CA ASP A 28 0.46 21.24 -3.98
C ASP A 28 1.30 20.22 -4.74
N GLY A 29 1.17 20.17 -6.07
CA GLY A 29 1.86 19.22 -6.91
C GLY A 29 1.10 17.91 -7.03
N ASP A 30 1.80 16.90 -7.53
CA ASP A 30 1.20 15.62 -7.79
C ASP A 30 1.49 14.63 -6.65
N PHE A 31 0.58 13.71 -6.45
CA PHE A 31 0.68 12.70 -5.38
C PHE A 31 0.42 11.31 -5.90
N ASN A 32 1.01 10.33 -5.21
CA ASN A 32 0.67 8.92 -5.35
C ASN A 32 -0.04 8.48 -4.07
N CYS A 33 -1.01 7.57 -4.21
CA CYS A 33 -1.71 7.01 -3.08
C CYS A 33 -1.14 5.63 -2.77
N VAL A 34 -0.51 5.49 -1.62
CA VAL A 34 0.06 4.22 -1.16
C VAL A 34 -0.86 3.62 -0.11
N ALA A 35 -1.20 2.36 -0.27
CA ALA A 35 -2.11 1.65 0.62
C ALA A 35 -1.46 0.45 1.28
N LEU A 36 -1.95 0.10 2.46
CA LEU A 36 -1.64 -1.15 3.13
C LEU A 36 -2.90 -2.00 3.17
N MET A 37 -2.79 -3.23 2.72
CA MET A 37 -3.92 -4.16 2.58
C MET A 37 -3.63 -5.45 3.34
N ASP A 38 -4.67 -6.03 3.95
CA ASP A 38 -4.59 -7.36 4.52
C ASP A 38 -4.65 -8.39 3.39
N ALA A 39 -3.67 -9.31 3.34
CA ALA A 39 -3.57 -10.24 2.21
C ALA A 39 -4.70 -11.25 2.17
N ALA A 40 -5.19 -11.70 3.31
CA ALA A 40 -6.24 -12.72 3.34
C ALA A 40 -7.59 -12.20 2.86
N SER A 41 -7.96 -11.01 3.32
CA SER A 41 -9.28 -10.43 3.03
C SER A 41 -9.27 -9.43 1.88
N CYS A 42 -8.08 -8.98 1.47
CA CYS A 42 -7.90 -7.90 0.49
C CYS A 42 -8.54 -6.58 0.95
N PHE A 43 -8.69 -6.41 2.26
CA PHE A 43 -9.25 -5.20 2.85
C PHE A 43 -8.16 -4.16 3.03
N ILE A 44 -8.42 -2.93 2.56
CA ILE A 44 -7.47 -1.83 2.72
C ILE A 44 -7.53 -1.32 4.14
N LEU A 45 -6.40 -1.44 4.85
CA LEU A 45 -6.30 -1.04 6.24
C LEU A 45 -6.12 0.47 6.38
N THR A 46 -5.30 1.05 5.50
CA THR A 46 -5.03 2.48 5.50
C THR A 46 -4.39 2.87 4.18
N SER A 47 -4.40 4.17 3.90
CA SER A 47 -3.70 4.73 2.73
C SER A 47 -3.19 6.12 3.06
N SER A 48 -2.25 6.60 2.25
CA SER A 48 -1.66 7.91 2.43
C SER A 48 -1.26 8.49 1.08
N LEU A 49 -1.38 9.82 0.95
CA LEU A 49 -0.92 10.53 -0.25
C LEU A 49 0.54 10.89 -0.07
N ILE A 50 1.37 10.50 -1.02
CA ILE A 50 2.81 10.72 -0.99
C ILE A 50 3.17 11.59 -2.18
N PRO A 51 3.87 12.73 -1.99
CA PRO A 51 4.28 13.57 -3.11
C PRO A 51 5.14 12.80 -4.10
N THR A 52 4.87 12.98 -5.40
CA THR A 52 5.65 12.30 -6.44
C THR A 52 7.09 12.79 -6.51
N SER A 53 7.36 14.00 -6.01
CA SER A 53 8.72 14.55 -6.00
C SER A 53 9.66 13.74 -5.10
N GLY A 54 9.11 13.07 -4.08
CA GLY A 54 9.89 12.15 -3.27
C GLY A 54 9.35 10.75 -3.49
N ALA A 55 9.88 10.03 -4.47
CA ALA A 55 9.36 8.72 -4.88
C ALA A 55 9.21 7.73 -3.73
N ASP A 56 10.01 7.88 -2.68
CA ASP A 56 9.99 7.02 -1.49
C ASP A 56 9.22 7.74 -0.39
N PRO A 57 8.23 7.11 0.25
CA PRO A 57 7.59 7.71 1.43
C PRO A 57 8.65 8.08 2.46
N SER A 58 8.49 9.23 3.11
CA SER A 58 9.43 9.65 4.14
C SER A 58 9.39 8.69 5.32
N LYS A 59 10.38 8.80 6.20
CA LYS A 59 10.41 7.99 7.42
C LYS A 59 9.16 8.25 8.28
N LEU A 60 8.76 9.51 8.38
CA LEU A 60 7.58 9.88 9.16
C LEU A 60 6.30 9.33 8.53
N GLU A 61 6.16 9.45 7.22
CA GLU A 61 5.00 8.93 6.49
C GLU A 61 4.92 7.41 6.60
N SER A 62 6.06 6.73 6.49
CA SER A 62 6.14 5.28 6.62
C SER A 62 5.70 4.83 8.01
N ARG A 63 6.18 5.52 9.05
CA ARG A 63 5.83 5.22 10.43
C ARG A 63 4.34 5.43 10.67
N ARG A 64 3.79 6.54 10.18
CA ARG A 64 2.37 6.84 10.32
C ARG A 64 1.49 5.80 9.62
N LEU A 65 1.89 5.40 8.43
CA LEU A 65 1.15 4.42 7.63
C LEU A 65 1.05 3.09 8.39
N LEU A 66 2.18 2.60 8.88
CA LEU A 66 2.22 1.35 9.64
C LEU A 66 1.44 1.46 10.94
N LYS A 67 1.56 2.59 11.63
CA LYS A 67 0.88 2.81 12.90
C LYS A 67 -0.64 2.83 12.73
N LYS A 68 -1.14 3.46 11.67
CA LYS A 68 -2.58 3.49 11.39
C LYS A 68 -3.10 2.08 11.09
N ALA A 69 -2.36 1.31 10.30
CA ALA A 69 -2.75 -0.05 9.98
C ALA A 69 -2.73 -0.92 11.23
N GLN A 70 -1.72 -0.77 12.08
CA GLN A 70 -1.62 -1.49 13.33
C GLN A 70 -2.79 -1.18 14.26
N ALA A 71 -3.18 0.10 14.35
CA ALA A 71 -4.31 0.50 15.18
C ALA A 71 -5.61 -0.16 14.72
N HIS A 72 -5.77 -0.31 13.41
CA HIS A 72 -6.95 -0.94 12.83
C HIS A 72 -7.03 -2.43 13.18
N LYS A 73 -5.91 -3.13 13.17
CA LYS A 73 -5.85 -4.58 13.43
C LYS A 73 -5.37 -4.91 14.85
N ARG A 74 -4.86 -3.94 15.58
CA ARG A 74 -4.29 -4.09 16.93
C ARG A 74 -3.07 -5.00 16.99
N ALA A 75 -2.45 -5.27 15.85
CA ALA A 75 -1.24 -6.10 15.78
C ALA A 75 -0.55 -5.89 14.46
N MET A 76 0.76 -6.07 14.45
CA MET A 76 1.54 -6.07 13.21
C MET A 76 1.46 -7.45 12.56
N PRO A 77 1.62 -7.54 11.24
CA PRO A 77 1.64 -8.82 10.55
C PRO A 77 2.99 -9.50 10.72
N LYS A 78 3.08 -10.75 10.29
CA LYS A 78 4.37 -11.45 10.22
C LYS A 78 5.17 -10.98 9.00
N THR A 79 4.48 -10.69 7.91
CA THR A 79 5.12 -10.38 6.62
C THR A 79 4.47 -9.17 5.97
N LEU A 80 5.30 -8.34 5.33
CA LEU A 80 4.85 -7.24 4.49
C LEU A 80 5.40 -7.47 3.09
N PHE A 81 4.51 -7.63 2.12
CA PHE A 81 4.88 -7.75 0.71
C PHE A 81 4.90 -6.38 0.07
N ILE A 82 5.95 -6.08 -0.68
CA ILE A 82 6.06 -4.83 -1.43
C ILE A 82 6.47 -5.18 -2.87
N PRO A 83 5.79 -4.61 -3.88
CA PRO A 83 6.22 -4.86 -5.27
C PRO A 83 7.67 -4.47 -5.47
N SER A 84 8.42 -5.33 -6.17
CA SER A 84 9.84 -5.08 -6.46
C SER A 84 10.03 -3.78 -7.22
N GLU A 85 9.07 -3.40 -8.03
CA GLU A 85 9.11 -2.21 -8.88
C GLU A 85 8.81 -0.92 -8.13
N GLN A 86 8.26 -1.02 -6.92
CA GLN A 86 7.87 0.16 -6.16
C GLN A 86 8.99 0.64 -5.25
N THR A 87 9.23 1.96 -5.26
CA THR A 87 10.18 2.56 -4.33
C THR A 87 9.52 2.71 -2.97
N ALA A 88 9.99 1.99 -1.99
CA ALA A 88 9.43 2.03 -0.63
C ALA A 88 10.48 1.61 0.39
N ASN A 89 11.70 2.16 0.27
CA ASN A 89 12.81 1.77 1.14
C ASN A 89 12.59 2.17 2.59
N ASN A 90 12.07 3.36 2.83
CA ASN A 90 11.80 3.82 4.20
C ASN A 90 10.70 3.00 4.85
N LEU A 91 9.68 2.64 4.08
CA LEU A 91 8.60 1.79 4.59
C LEU A 91 9.13 0.41 4.97
N ALA A 92 9.98 -0.17 4.09
CA ALA A 92 10.60 -1.47 4.35
C ALA A 92 11.45 -1.43 5.62
N LEU A 93 12.29 -0.41 5.76
CA LEU A 93 13.15 -0.26 6.94
C LEU A 93 12.34 -0.10 8.22
N GLU A 94 11.29 0.70 8.18
CA GLU A 94 10.43 0.90 9.35
C GLU A 94 9.73 -0.40 9.75
N ALA A 95 9.23 -1.15 8.77
CA ALA A 95 8.59 -2.44 9.03
C ALA A 95 9.58 -3.42 9.67
N GLU A 96 10.81 -3.48 9.14
CA GLU A 96 11.84 -4.34 9.70
C GLU A 96 12.21 -3.95 11.12
N ARG A 97 12.26 -2.67 11.42
CA ARG A 97 12.48 -2.20 12.79
C ARG A 97 11.42 -2.70 13.75
N GLN A 98 10.21 -2.91 13.26
CA GLN A 98 9.10 -3.42 14.05
C GLN A 98 8.98 -4.95 13.96
N LYS A 99 10.03 -5.59 13.48
CA LYS A 99 10.16 -7.05 13.42
C LYS A 99 9.19 -7.70 12.42
N VAL A 100 8.79 -6.96 11.41
CA VAL A 100 8.00 -7.50 10.30
C VAL A 100 8.96 -7.96 9.21
N ASN A 101 8.73 -9.16 8.69
CA ASN A 101 9.54 -9.69 7.61
C ASN A 101 9.10 -9.05 6.30
N VAL A 102 9.98 -8.29 5.64
CA VAL A 102 9.68 -7.62 4.39
C VAL A 102 10.11 -8.50 3.23
N VAL A 103 9.19 -8.75 2.29
CA VAL A 103 9.45 -9.57 1.12
C VAL A 103 9.10 -8.77 -0.13
N ARG A 104 10.08 -8.62 -1.03
CA ARG A 104 9.87 -7.97 -2.32
C ARG A 104 9.49 -9.04 -3.34
N VAL A 105 8.38 -8.81 -4.05
CA VAL A 105 7.94 -9.72 -5.10
C VAL A 105 7.55 -8.92 -6.34
N PRO A 106 7.66 -9.51 -7.53
CA PRO A 106 7.18 -8.83 -8.73
C PRO A 106 5.71 -8.45 -8.59
N GLU A 107 5.35 -7.28 -9.08
CA GLU A 107 3.97 -6.81 -8.96
C GLU A 107 2.97 -7.80 -9.56
N ASP A 108 3.38 -8.50 -10.61
CA ASP A 108 2.52 -9.52 -11.25
C ASP A 108 2.00 -10.56 -10.26
N GLU A 109 2.80 -10.90 -9.26
CA GLU A 109 2.38 -11.88 -8.26
C GLU A 109 1.38 -11.32 -7.25
N LEU A 110 1.23 -10.00 -7.21
CA LEU A 110 0.32 -9.33 -6.29
C LEU A 110 -0.97 -8.88 -6.96
N LEU A 111 -1.08 -8.98 -8.29
CA LEU A 111 -2.25 -8.46 -9.01
C LEU A 111 -3.56 -9.08 -8.53
N ILE A 112 -3.56 -10.36 -8.23
CA ILE A 112 -4.78 -11.04 -7.75
C ILE A 112 -5.31 -10.43 -6.45
N PHE A 113 -4.43 -9.79 -5.66
CA PHE A 113 -4.83 -9.11 -4.42
C PHE A 113 -5.29 -7.69 -4.68
N ILE A 114 -4.61 -6.97 -5.57
CA ILE A 114 -4.71 -5.51 -5.65
C ILE A 114 -5.53 -4.99 -6.82
N GLU A 115 -5.83 -5.82 -7.83
CA GLU A 115 -6.56 -5.37 -9.01
C GLU A 115 -7.92 -4.76 -8.70
N ASP A 116 -8.70 -5.42 -7.85
CA ASP A 116 -10.03 -4.93 -7.49
C ASP A 116 -9.95 -3.60 -6.76
N ALA A 117 -8.96 -3.46 -5.88
CA ALA A 117 -8.76 -2.20 -5.15
C ALA A 117 -8.40 -1.07 -6.11
N ARG A 118 -7.53 -1.35 -7.07
CA ARG A 118 -7.14 -0.36 -8.09
C ARG A 118 -8.30 0.02 -8.98
N GLU A 119 -9.10 -0.96 -9.37
CA GLU A 119 -10.27 -0.71 -10.21
C GLU A 119 -11.28 0.16 -9.47
N GLY A 120 -11.56 -0.15 -8.22
CA GLY A 120 -12.47 0.64 -7.39
C GLY A 120 -11.97 2.07 -7.18
N PHE A 121 -10.68 2.24 -6.98
CA PHE A 121 -10.05 3.56 -6.83
C PHE A 121 -10.21 4.36 -8.11
N LYS A 122 -9.92 3.75 -9.26
CA LYS A 122 -10.02 4.37 -10.56
C LYS A 122 -11.44 4.83 -10.86
N GLU A 123 -12.43 3.97 -10.60
CA GLU A 123 -13.85 4.31 -10.80
C GLU A 123 -14.26 5.49 -9.93
N ARG A 124 -13.86 5.49 -8.67
CA ARG A 124 -14.20 6.56 -7.73
C ARG A 124 -13.68 7.91 -8.19
N PHE A 125 -12.42 7.95 -8.62
CA PHE A 125 -11.80 9.21 -9.03
C PHE A 125 -12.27 9.66 -10.40
N SER A 126 -12.43 8.74 -11.34
CA SER A 126 -12.96 9.07 -12.67
C SER A 126 -14.40 9.59 -12.57
N GLY A 127 -15.23 8.91 -11.81
CA GLY A 127 -16.61 9.30 -11.62
C GLY A 127 -16.74 10.66 -10.94
N GLY A 128 -15.88 10.94 -9.96
CA GLY A 128 -15.87 12.20 -9.26
C GLY A 128 -15.54 13.37 -10.16
N ASN A 129 -14.70 13.15 -11.16
CA ASN A 129 -14.26 14.20 -12.07
C ASN A 129 -15.29 14.54 -13.16
N VAL A 130 -16.23 13.67 -13.38
CA VAL A 130 -17.23 13.85 -14.43
C VAL A 130 -18.31 14.86 -14.03
N ARG A 131 -18.38 15.18 -12.79
CA ARG A 131 -19.42 16.11 -12.31
C ARG A 131 -18.99 17.55 -12.42
#